data_12c1ba875efb963a948169b17e224733
#
_entry.id   12c1ba875efb963a948169b17e224733
#
_cell.length_a   1.000
_cell.length_b   1.000
_cell.length_c   1.000
_cell.angle_alpha   90.00
_cell.angle_beta   90.00
_cell.angle_gamma   90.00
#
_symmetry.space_group_name_H-M   'P 1'
#
loop_
_entity.id
_entity.type
_entity.pdbx_description
1 polymer ?
#
loop_
_entity_poly.entity_id
_entity_poly.type
_entity_poly.pdbx_seq_one_letter_code
_entity_poly.pdbx_strand_id
1 'polypeptide(L)'
;TTNTYRQSWMLQATARDPRMLDGLITQNLSQTPAFFSSTSIIIIGGLFALLGTTNKAAELVGEIPFAQPTPLLVFELKILVLVGIFVYAFFRFSWSMRQYTFVALAIGGMPPPESFASGEHDRQHYAQRAGNLVSAAAETFNDGLRAYYFSFAAMAWFFSPLALVVATALVVLILYGREFRSEVLQVLRD
;
A
#
# COMPACT_ATOMS: atom_id res chain seq x y z
N THR A 1 -8.99 -5.78 -15.36
CA THR A 1 -7.63 -6.06 -15.89
C THR A 1 -6.77 -6.82 -14.87
N THR A 2 -6.11 -6.18 -13.88
CA THR A 2 -5.32 -6.93 -12.87
C THR A 2 -6.18 -7.89 -12.04
N ASN A 3 -7.44 -7.57 -11.76
CA ASN A 3 -8.38 -8.46 -11.08
C ASN A 3 -8.72 -9.70 -11.91
N THR A 4 -8.78 -9.58 -13.23
CA THR A 4 -8.97 -10.73 -14.14
C THR A 4 -7.81 -11.73 -14.01
N TYR A 5 -6.55 -11.24 -13.97
CA TYR A 5 -5.38 -12.12 -13.79
C TYR A 5 -5.36 -12.79 -12.40
N ARG A 6 -5.79 -12.09 -11.34
CA ARG A 6 -5.91 -12.69 -10.00
C ARG A 6 -6.97 -13.79 -9.96
N GLN A 7 -8.11 -13.57 -10.61
CA GLN A 7 -9.15 -14.57 -10.74
C GLN A 7 -8.70 -15.77 -11.59
N SER A 8 -8.02 -15.51 -12.72
CA SER A 8 -7.43 -16.57 -13.56
C SER A 8 -6.38 -17.37 -12.80
N TRP A 9 -5.52 -16.71 -12.00
CA TRP A 9 -4.56 -17.39 -11.13
C TRP A 9 -5.27 -18.34 -10.16
N MET A 10 -6.31 -17.87 -9.45
CA MET A 10 -7.06 -18.70 -8.51
C MET A 10 -7.80 -19.83 -9.22
N LEU A 11 -8.29 -19.59 -10.44
CA LEU A 11 -8.91 -20.64 -11.25
C LEU A 11 -7.89 -21.72 -11.63
N GLN A 12 -6.68 -21.36 -12.02
CA GLN A 12 -5.60 -22.31 -12.29
C GLN A 12 -5.15 -23.06 -11.03
N ALA A 13 -5.14 -22.40 -9.86
CA ALA A 13 -4.81 -23.02 -8.59
C ALA A 13 -5.77 -24.17 -8.21
N THR A 14 -7.06 -24.11 -8.62
CA THR A 14 -8.03 -25.19 -8.38
C THR A 14 -7.69 -26.48 -9.12
N ALA A 15 -6.86 -26.42 -10.17
CA ALA A 15 -6.47 -27.58 -10.99
C ALA A 15 -5.08 -28.13 -10.56
N ARG A 16 -4.39 -27.51 -9.60
CA ARG A 16 -3.02 -27.90 -9.19
C ARG A 16 -3.04 -28.72 -7.91
N ASP A 17 -2.18 -29.74 -7.89
CA ASP A 17 -1.82 -30.47 -6.69
C ASP A 17 -0.38 -31.01 -6.87
N PRO A 18 0.60 -30.64 -6.00
CA PRO A 18 0.49 -29.72 -4.87
C PRO A 18 0.47 -28.22 -5.28
N ARG A 19 -0.09 -27.37 -4.42
CA ARG A 19 -0.21 -25.90 -4.61
C ARG A 19 0.96 -25.12 -4.02
N MET A 20 2.15 -25.71 -4.05
CA MET A 20 3.35 -25.10 -3.46
C MET A 20 3.70 -23.76 -4.14
N LEU A 21 3.58 -23.69 -5.47
CA LEU A 21 3.82 -22.47 -6.23
C LEU A 21 2.89 -21.34 -5.82
N ASP A 22 1.60 -21.64 -5.60
CA ASP A 22 0.60 -20.66 -5.22
C ASP A 22 0.86 -20.12 -3.81
N GLY A 23 1.36 -20.97 -2.91
CA GLY A 23 1.84 -20.56 -1.59
C GLY A 23 3.04 -19.61 -1.66
N LEU A 24 4.04 -19.91 -2.50
CA LEU A 24 5.22 -19.06 -2.71
C LEU A 24 4.84 -17.69 -3.31
N ILE A 25 3.93 -17.65 -4.28
CA ILE A 25 3.42 -16.40 -4.86
C ILE A 25 2.76 -15.56 -3.76
N THR A 26 1.88 -16.17 -2.96
CA THR A 26 1.20 -15.47 -1.87
C THR A 26 2.18 -14.94 -0.82
N GLN A 27 3.21 -15.72 -0.47
CA GLN A 27 4.28 -15.29 0.43
C GLN A 27 5.02 -14.07 -0.13
N ASN A 28 5.43 -14.09 -1.40
CA ASN A 28 6.10 -12.96 -2.05
C ASN A 28 5.23 -11.71 -2.07
N LEU A 29 3.93 -11.84 -2.37
CA LEU A 29 2.99 -10.73 -2.35
C LEU A 29 2.82 -10.11 -0.96
N SER A 30 2.93 -10.90 0.11
CA SER A 30 2.81 -10.41 1.50
C SER A 30 4.07 -9.72 2.02
N GLN A 31 5.25 -9.99 1.43
CA GLN A 31 6.52 -9.39 1.87
C GLN A 31 6.58 -7.89 1.66
N THR A 32 6.04 -7.39 0.54
CA THR A 32 6.06 -5.95 0.24
C THR A 32 5.26 -5.14 1.25
N PRO A 33 3.99 -5.45 1.59
CA PRO A 33 3.28 -4.80 2.68
C PRO A 33 4.01 -4.89 4.03
N ALA A 34 4.64 -6.04 4.34
CA ALA A 34 5.40 -6.22 5.59
C ALA A 34 6.58 -5.26 5.69
N PHE A 35 7.34 -5.09 4.60
CA PHE A 35 8.43 -4.13 4.51
C PHE A 35 7.93 -2.70 4.77
N PHE A 36 6.89 -2.26 4.08
CA PHE A 36 6.35 -0.90 4.25
C PHE A 36 5.73 -0.68 5.64
N SER A 37 5.10 -1.69 6.22
CA SER A 37 4.59 -1.64 7.59
C SER A 37 5.72 -1.39 8.59
N SER A 38 6.81 -2.16 8.52
CA SER A 38 7.99 -1.99 9.37
C SER A 38 8.66 -0.62 9.17
N THR A 39 8.79 -0.19 7.91
CA THR A 39 9.34 1.12 7.56
C THR A 39 8.50 2.25 8.15
N SER A 40 7.16 2.12 8.14
CA SER A 40 6.27 3.12 8.74
C SER A 40 6.53 3.30 10.22
N ILE A 41 6.75 2.23 10.98
CA ILE A 41 7.08 2.31 12.42
C ILE A 41 8.39 3.06 12.65
N ILE A 42 9.41 2.78 11.84
CA ILE A 42 10.71 3.45 11.95
C ILE A 42 10.55 4.96 11.69
N ILE A 43 9.80 5.33 10.64
CA ILE A 43 9.54 6.74 10.31
C ILE A 43 8.75 7.43 11.44
N ILE A 44 7.71 6.79 11.98
CA ILE A 44 6.94 7.33 13.10
C ILE A 44 7.85 7.57 14.31
N GLY A 45 8.73 6.62 14.64
CA GLY A 45 9.71 6.78 15.72
C GLY A 45 10.65 7.96 15.47
N GLY A 46 11.14 8.12 14.24
CA GLY A 46 11.96 9.28 13.83
C GLY A 46 11.23 10.62 13.94
N LEU A 47 9.95 10.66 13.56
CA LEU A 47 9.12 11.88 13.69
C LEU A 47 8.85 12.24 15.15
N PHE A 48 8.64 11.26 16.05
CA PHE A 48 8.55 11.52 17.49
C PHE A 48 9.88 11.99 18.09
N ALA A 49 11.03 11.45 17.65
CA ALA A 49 12.34 11.96 18.04
C ALA A 49 12.54 13.41 17.57
N LEU A 50 12.07 13.74 16.36
CA LEU A 50 12.11 15.11 15.84
C LEU A 50 11.26 16.07 16.69
N LEU A 51 10.10 15.66 17.19
CA LEU A 51 9.28 16.43 18.13
C LEU A 51 10.05 16.78 19.41
N GLY A 52 10.94 15.91 19.88
CA GLY A 52 11.80 16.17 21.04
C GLY A 52 12.90 17.23 20.79
N THR A 53 13.18 17.58 19.53
CA THR A 53 14.22 18.54 19.12
C THR A 53 13.69 19.63 18.20
N THR A 54 12.42 19.95 18.31
CA THR A 54 11.68 20.81 17.36
C THR A 54 12.32 22.19 17.18
N ASN A 55 12.86 22.81 18.25
CA ASN A 55 13.51 24.14 18.18
C ASN A 55 14.66 24.11 17.16
N LYS A 56 15.59 23.17 17.27
CA LYS A 56 16.71 23.03 16.33
C LYS A 56 16.25 22.69 14.90
N ALA A 57 15.26 21.84 14.78
CA ALA A 57 14.73 21.46 13.47
C ALA A 57 14.04 22.65 12.77
N ALA A 58 13.27 23.46 13.51
CA ALA A 58 12.62 24.64 12.96
C ALA A 58 13.63 25.71 12.55
N GLU A 59 14.71 25.90 13.33
CA GLU A 59 15.82 26.79 13.00
C GLU A 59 16.52 26.40 11.70
N LEU A 60 16.89 25.10 11.57
CA LEU A 60 17.54 24.58 10.37
C LEU A 60 16.66 24.70 9.12
N VAL A 61 15.35 24.47 9.25
CA VAL A 61 14.42 24.66 8.12
C VAL A 61 14.30 26.14 7.77
N GLY A 62 14.33 27.06 8.76
CA GLY A 62 14.30 28.50 8.55
C GLY A 62 15.51 29.04 7.79
N GLU A 63 16.67 28.38 7.85
CA GLU A 63 17.88 28.73 7.10
C GLU A 63 17.82 28.34 5.60
N ILE A 64 16.84 27.47 5.22
CA ILE A 64 16.72 27.07 3.83
C ILE A 64 16.16 28.22 2.98
N PRO A 65 16.79 28.56 1.84
CA PRO A 65 16.28 29.59 0.94
C PRO A 65 14.82 29.32 0.55
N PHE A 66 13.98 30.35 0.63
CA PHE A 66 12.53 30.31 0.33
C PHE A 66 11.65 29.64 1.41
N ALA A 67 12.21 29.12 2.51
CA ALA A 67 11.41 28.66 3.64
C ALA A 67 10.77 29.88 4.36
N GLN A 68 9.50 29.73 4.70
CA GLN A 68 8.79 30.78 5.45
C GLN A 68 8.98 30.55 6.96
N PRO A 69 9.33 31.61 7.74
CA PRO A 69 9.36 31.52 9.20
C PRO A 69 8.01 30.99 9.71
N THR A 70 8.06 29.95 10.50
CA THR A 70 6.84 29.28 10.98
C THR A 70 6.89 29.27 12.52
N PRO A 71 5.80 29.65 13.23
CA PRO A 71 5.71 29.48 14.68
C PRO A 71 5.95 28.02 15.09
N LEU A 72 6.62 27.80 16.21
CA LEU A 72 7.01 26.48 16.70
C LEU A 72 5.80 25.52 16.77
N LEU A 73 4.68 26.01 17.33
CA LEU A 73 3.44 25.23 17.41
C LEU A 73 2.97 24.72 16.03
N VAL A 74 3.05 25.58 15.01
CA VAL A 74 2.63 25.18 13.65
C VAL A 74 3.61 24.17 13.06
N PHE A 75 4.91 24.27 13.36
CA PHE A 75 5.92 23.31 12.97
C PHE A 75 5.64 21.93 13.61
N GLU A 76 5.34 21.90 14.90
CA GLU A 76 4.94 20.68 15.62
C GLU A 76 3.66 20.05 15.05
N LEU A 77 2.65 20.86 14.73
CA LEU A 77 1.43 20.38 14.08
C LEU A 77 1.70 19.74 12.71
N LYS A 78 2.64 20.29 11.92
CA LYS A 78 3.05 19.70 10.64
C LYS A 78 3.67 18.30 10.86
N ILE A 79 4.50 18.14 11.89
CA ILE A 79 5.07 16.82 12.25
C ILE A 79 3.95 15.86 12.67
N LEU A 80 3.00 16.30 13.51
CA LEU A 80 1.88 15.46 13.92
C LEU A 80 1.00 15.02 12.75
N VAL A 81 0.81 15.88 11.75
CA VAL A 81 0.11 15.49 10.51
C VAL A 81 0.87 14.39 9.77
N LEU A 82 2.20 14.50 9.65
CA LEU A 82 3.02 13.42 9.06
C LEU A 82 2.92 12.14 9.86
N VAL A 83 2.97 12.20 11.20
CA VAL A 83 2.76 11.03 12.06
C VAL A 83 1.41 10.39 11.75
N GLY A 84 0.34 11.17 11.66
CA GLY A 84 -1.00 10.69 11.32
C GLY A 84 -1.05 9.98 9.97
N ILE A 85 -0.38 10.53 8.94
CA ILE A 85 -0.29 9.91 7.61
C ILE A 85 0.44 8.55 7.69
N PHE A 86 1.58 8.47 8.38
CA PHE A 86 2.33 7.22 8.50
C PHE A 86 1.66 6.19 9.41
N VAL A 87 0.92 6.61 10.43
CA VAL A 87 0.06 5.73 11.26
C VAL A 87 -1.05 5.13 10.39
N TYR A 88 -1.73 5.93 9.59
CA TYR A 88 -2.72 5.43 8.63
C TYR A 88 -2.09 4.42 7.65
N ALA A 89 -0.95 4.76 7.05
CA ALA A 89 -0.23 3.88 6.13
C ALA A 89 0.15 2.55 6.80
N PHE A 90 0.66 2.59 8.04
CA PHE A 90 0.97 1.40 8.84
C PHE A 90 -0.23 0.47 8.98
N PHE A 91 -1.39 1.00 9.34
CA PHE A 91 -2.60 0.18 9.46
C PHE A 91 -3.06 -0.41 8.12
N ARG A 92 -2.94 0.36 7.01
CA ARG A 92 -3.28 -0.15 5.68
C ARG A 92 -2.33 -1.28 5.26
N PHE A 93 -1.02 -1.15 5.46
CA PHE A 93 -0.06 -2.21 5.15
C PHE A 93 -0.23 -3.45 6.03
N SER A 94 -0.41 -3.26 7.34
CA SER A 94 -0.66 -4.36 8.29
C SER A 94 -1.95 -5.10 7.95
N TRP A 95 -3.00 -4.39 7.55
CA TRP A 95 -4.26 -5.01 7.13
C TRP A 95 -4.12 -5.76 5.80
N SER A 96 -3.39 -5.20 4.82
CA SER A 96 -3.07 -5.91 3.58
C SER A 96 -2.34 -7.22 3.84
N MET A 97 -1.35 -7.21 4.72
CA MET A 97 -0.61 -8.39 5.16
C MET A 97 -1.55 -9.46 5.75
N ARG A 98 -2.48 -9.04 6.61
CA ARG A 98 -3.50 -9.93 7.18
C ARG A 98 -4.42 -10.52 6.12
N GLN A 99 -4.80 -9.74 5.12
CA GLN A 99 -5.62 -10.22 4.00
C GLN A 99 -4.86 -11.26 3.16
N TYR A 100 -3.53 -11.11 2.93
CA TYR A 100 -2.72 -12.15 2.29
C TYR A 100 -2.63 -13.43 3.14
N THR A 101 -2.70 -13.34 4.47
CA THR A 101 -2.84 -14.52 5.33
C THR A 101 -4.15 -15.26 5.04
N PHE A 102 -5.26 -14.55 4.83
CA PHE A 102 -6.53 -15.18 4.44
C PHE A 102 -6.47 -15.80 3.04
N VAL A 103 -5.72 -15.19 2.11
CA VAL A 103 -5.45 -15.82 0.80
C VAL A 103 -4.68 -17.13 0.97
N ALA A 104 -3.63 -17.15 1.79
CA ALA A 104 -2.87 -18.37 2.07
C ALA A 104 -3.74 -19.48 2.68
N LEU A 105 -4.63 -19.12 3.63
CA LEU A 105 -5.60 -20.03 4.21
C LEU A 105 -6.60 -20.57 3.16
N ALA A 106 -7.07 -19.69 2.25
CA ALA A 106 -7.97 -20.10 1.18
C ALA A 106 -7.29 -21.08 0.19
N ILE A 107 -6.00 -20.88 -0.09
CA ILE A 107 -5.21 -21.79 -0.94
C ILE A 107 -4.95 -23.11 -0.20
N GLY A 108 -4.54 -23.07 1.06
CA GLY A 108 -4.26 -24.27 1.85
C GLY A 108 -5.50 -25.11 2.16
N GLY A 109 -6.66 -24.48 2.35
CA GLY A 109 -7.95 -25.14 2.56
C GLY A 109 -8.75 -25.44 1.28
N MET A 110 -8.15 -25.21 0.10
CA MET A 110 -8.83 -25.45 -1.18
C MET A 110 -9.06 -26.94 -1.40
N PRO A 111 -10.30 -27.37 -1.77
CA PRO A 111 -10.61 -28.75 -2.10
C PRO A 111 -9.65 -29.36 -3.15
N PRO A 112 -9.44 -30.68 -3.16
CA PRO A 112 -8.62 -31.34 -4.16
C PRO A 112 -9.23 -31.19 -5.57
N PRO A 113 -8.42 -31.28 -6.65
CA PRO A 113 -8.90 -31.10 -8.02
C PRO A 113 -10.05 -32.04 -8.42
N GLU A 114 -10.08 -33.24 -7.85
CA GLU A 114 -11.12 -34.26 -8.11
C GLU A 114 -12.49 -33.80 -7.63
N SER A 115 -12.58 -33.11 -6.50
CA SER A 115 -13.86 -32.58 -5.98
C SER A 115 -14.44 -31.47 -6.86
N PHE A 116 -13.60 -30.75 -7.58
CA PHE A 116 -14.03 -29.78 -8.59
C PHE A 116 -14.43 -30.47 -9.90
N ALA A 117 -13.76 -31.58 -10.25
CA ALA A 117 -14.06 -32.33 -11.46
C ALA A 117 -15.39 -33.13 -11.31
N SER A 118 -15.69 -33.64 -10.11
CA SER A 118 -16.92 -34.34 -9.79
C SER A 118 -18.15 -33.43 -9.68
N GLY A 119 -17.95 -32.09 -9.62
CA GLY A 119 -19.01 -31.11 -9.41
C GLY A 119 -19.47 -30.98 -7.94
N GLU A 120 -18.78 -31.60 -6.99
CA GLU A 120 -19.05 -31.46 -5.56
C GLU A 120 -18.82 -30.00 -5.08
N HIS A 121 -17.84 -29.34 -5.69
CA HIS A 121 -17.53 -27.93 -5.43
C HIS A 121 -17.54 -27.13 -6.74
N ASP A 122 -18.15 -25.93 -6.70
CA ASP A 122 -18.13 -25.00 -7.83
C ASP A 122 -16.75 -24.31 -7.94
N ARG A 123 -16.01 -24.71 -8.98
CA ARG A 123 -14.67 -24.21 -9.29
C ARG A 123 -14.65 -22.69 -9.52
N GLN A 124 -15.62 -22.19 -10.30
CA GLN A 124 -15.65 -20.76 -10.64
C GLN A 124 -15.97 -19.89 -9.42
N HIS A 125 -16.96 -20.31 -8.64
CA HIS A 125 -17.34 -19.60 -7.42
C HIS A 125 -16.20 -19.59 -6.40
N TYR A 126 -15.48 -20.70 -6.21
CA TYR A 126 -14.33 -20.76 -5.32
C TYR A 126 -13.19 -19.85 -5.80
N ALA A 127 -12.82 -19.93 -7.09
CA ALA A 127 -11.78 -19.11 -7.69
C ALA A 127 -12.11 -17.61 -7.59
N GLN A 128 -13.36 -17.24 -7.82
CA GLN A 128 -13.81 -15.85 -7.72
C GLN A 128 -13.69 -15.32 -6.28
N ARG A 129 -14.11 -16.08 -5.27
CA ARG A 129 -13.97 -15.69 -3.87
C ARG A 129 -12.51 -15.52 -3.48
N ALA A 130 -11.64 -16.51 -3.81
CA ALA A 130 -10.22 -16.43 -3.52
C ALA A 130 -9.55 -15.26 -4.27
N GLY A 131 -9.88 -15.04 -5.55
CA GLY A 131 -9.40 -13.93 -6.36
C GLY A 131 -9.82 -12.56 -5.80
N ASN A 132 -11.04 -12.45 -5.25
CA ASN A 132 -11.51 -11.24 -4.59
C ASN A 132 -10.72 -10.94 -3.31
N LEU A 133 -10.30 -11.96 -2.53
CA LEU A 133 -9.42 -11.77 -1.38
C LEU A 133 -8.06 -11.20 -1.80
N VAL A 134 -7.47 -11.73 -2.87
CA VAL A 134 -6.21 -11.19 -3.43
C VAL A 134 -6.38 -9.75 -3.89
N SER A 135 -7.51 -9.44 -4.53
CA SER A 135 -7.81 -8.08 -4.99
C SER A 135 -7.97 -7.10 -3.83
N ALA A 136 -8.70 -7.49 -2.79
CA ALA A 136 -8.87 -6.67 -1.58
C ALA A 136 -7.52 -6.39 -0.88
N ALA A 137 -6.64 -7.41 -0.78
CA ALA A 137 -5.31 -7.25 -0.21
C ALA A 137 -4.46 -6.24 -1.01
N ALA A 138 -4.48 -6.33 -2.34
CA ALA A 138 -3.74 -5.45 -3.21
C ALA A 138 -4.30 -4.01 -3.22
N GLU A 139 -5.62 -3.83 -3.17
CA GLU A 139 -6.25 -2.51 -3.05
C GLU A 139 -5.88 -1.84 -1.73
N THR A 140 -5.95 -2.60 -0.63
CA THR A 140 -5.54 -2.13 0.70
C THR A 140 -4.06 -1.70 0.72
N PHE A 141 -3.17 -2.45 0.07
CA PHE A 141 -1.76 -2.07 -0.09
C PHE A 141 -1.61 -0.77 -0.87
N ASN A 142 -2.34 -0.61 -1.97
CA ASN A 142 -2.30 0.62 -2.78
C ASN A 142 -2.77 1.86 -1.99
N ASP A 143 -3.73 1.72 -1.08
CA ASP A 143 -4.15 2.83 -0.22
C ASP A 143 -3.00 3.27 0.72
N GLY A 144 -2.25 2.32 1.27
CA GLY A 144 -1.04 2.62 2.04
C GLY A 144 0.01 3.35 1.21
N LEU A 145 0.24 2.92 -0.04
CA LEU A 145 1.15 3.60 -0.97
C LEU A 145 0.69 5.02 -1.31
N ARG A 146 -0.62 5.25 -1.49
CA ARG A 146 -1.16 6.60 -1.69
C ARG A 146 -0.85 7.51 -0.51
N ALA A 147 -0.98 7.01 0.72
CA ALA A 147 -0.60 7.77 1.92
C ALA A 147 0.90 8.15 1.90
N TYR A 148 1.79 7.24 1.49
CA TYR A 148 3.21 7.54 1.30
C TYR A 148 3.46 8.63 0.26
N TYR A 149 2.78 8.60 -0.86
CA TYR A 149 2.90 9.68 -1.87
C TYR A 149 2.43 11.02 -1.29
N PHE A 150 1.34 11.05 -0.55
CA PHE A 150 0.87 12.29 0.09
C PHE A 150 1.77 12.74 1.24
N SER A 151 2.52 11.85 1.89
CA SER A 151 3.51 12.28 2.88
C SER A 151 4.62 13.14 2.28
N PHE A 152 5.04 12.86 1.03
CA PHE A 152 5.99 13.73 0.31
C PHE A 152 5.39 15.12 0.03
N ALA A 153 4.12 15.20 -0.33
CA ALA A 153 3.45 16.48 -0.46
C ALA A 153 3.37 17.23 0.88
N ALA A 154 3.04 16.52 1.97
CA ALA A 154 3.00 17.08 3.32
C ALA A 154 4.39 17.57 3.80
N MET A 155 5.49 16.91 3.40
CA MET A 155 6.85 17.40 3.68
C MET A 155 7.14 18.74 2.99
N ALA A 156 6.62 18.99 1.79
CA ALA A 156 6.77 20.25 1.10
C ALA A 156 6.13 21.42 1.88
N TRP A 157 5.18 21.17 2.77
CA TRP A 157 4.57 22.18 3.64
C TRP A 157 5.55 22.81 4.63
N PHE A 158 6.64 22.14 4.97
CA PHE A 158 7.67 22.70 5.83
C PHE A 158 8.37 23.90 5.19
N PHE A 159 8.45 23.96 3.86
CA PHE A 159 9.04 25.08 3.13
C PHE A 159 8.03 26.22 2.96
N SER A 160 6.85 25.96 2.42
CA SER A 160 5.79 26.95 2.27
C SER A 160 4.43 26.29 2.00
N PRO A 161 3.30 27.00 2.26
CA PRO A 161 1.97 26.54 1.86
C PRO A 161 1.83 26.38 0.35
N LEU A 162 2.50 27.23 -0.44
CA LEU A 162 2.50 27.11 -1.91
C LEU A 162 3.20 25.83 -2.37
N ALA A 163 4.33 25.47 -1.72
CA ALA A 163 5.03 24.22 -2.01
C ALA A 163 4.16 22.99 -1.74
N LEU A 164 3.36 23.00 -0.66
CA LEU A 164 2.37 21.97 -0.39
C LEU A 164 1.36 21.84 -1.53
N VAL A 165 0.79 22.94 -2.01
CA VAL A 165 -0.22 22.92 -3.10
C VAL A 165 0.39 22.34 -4.39
N VAL A 166 1.58 22.82 -4.77
CA VAL A 166 2.28 22.35 -5.97
C VAL A 166 2.64 20.86 -5.84
N ALA A 167 3.21 20.44 -4.71
CA ALA A 167 3.57 19.05 -4.47
C ALA A 167 2.32 18.13 -4.46
N THR A 168 1.22 18.59 -3.87
CA THR A 168 -0.05 17.84 -3.88
C THR A 168 -0.57 17.67 -5.31
N ALA A 169 -0.55 18.73 -6.13
CA ALA A 169 -0.95 18.66 -7.52
C ALA A 169 -0.08 17.67 -8.32
N LEU A 170 1.24 17.70 -8.11
CA LEU A 170 2.17 16.74 -8.73
C LEU A 170 1.88 15.31 -8.30
N VAL A 171 1.66 15.05 -7.02
CA VAL A 171 1.31 13.71 -6.52
C VAL A 171 0.02 13.21 -7.16
N VAL A 172 -1.01 14.05 -7.24
CA VAL A 172 -2.29 13.70 -7.90
C VAL A 172 -2.07 13.38 -9.37
N LEU A 173 -1.27 14.17 -10.11
CA LEU A 173 -0.97 13.93 -11.52
C LEU A 173 -0.21 12.59 -11.72
N ILE A 174 0.77 12.30 -10.86
CA ILE A 174 1.52 11.04 -10.89
C ILE A 174 0.57 9.84 -10.63
N LEU A 175 -0.27 9.94 -9.60
CA LEU A 175 -1.24 8.90 -9.28
C LEU A 175 -2.25 8.70 -10.41
N TYR A 176 -2.76 9.78 -10.99
CA TYR A 176 -3.66 9.73 -12.14
C TYR A 176 -3.00 9.05 -13.35
N GLY A 177 -1.77 9.44 -13.69
CA GLY A 177 -1.02 8.82 -14.77
C GLY A 177 -0.80 7.32 -14.56
N ARG A 178 -0.46 6.93 -13.33
CA ARG A 178 -0.22 5.53 -12.96
C ARG A 178 -1.51 4.70 -12.98
N GLU A 179 -2.64 5.28 -12.57
CA GLU A 179 -3.91 4.55 -12.44
C GLU A 179 -4.65 4.43 -13.78
N PHE A 180 -4.55 5.44 -14.66
CA PHE A 180 -5.34 5.51 -15.90
C PHE A 180 -4.53 5.41 -17.18
N ARG A 181 -3.22 5.71 -17.16
CA ARG A 181 -2.35 5.76 -18.35
C ARG A 181 -1.13 4.85 -18.27
N SER A 182 -1.14 3.86 -17.38
CA SER A 182 -0.02 2.92 -17.24
C SER A 182 0.10 2.03 -18.47
N GLU A 183 1.30 1.97 -19.06
CA GLU A 183 1.64 1.03 -20.15
C GLU A 183 1.36 -0.41 -19.75
N VAL A 184 1.58 -0.76 -18.49
CA VAL A 184 1.27 -2.09 -17.94
C VAL A 184 -0.22 -2.42 -18.08
N LEU A 185 -1.11 -1.43 -17.90
CA LEU A 185 -2.55 -1.63 -18.09
C LEU A 185 -2.92 -1.82 -19.57
N GLN A 186 -2.17 -1.25 -20.50
CA GLN A 186 -2.37 -1.45 -21.94
C GLN A 186 -1.96 -2.86 -22.34
N VAL A 187 -0.75 -3.29 -21.96
CA VAL A 187 -0.24 -4.65 -22.22
C VAL A 187 -1.13 -5.74 -21.60
N LEU A 188 -1.78 -5.48 -20.45
CA LEU A 188 -2.68 -6.43 -19.81
C LEU A 188 -4.12 -6.42 -20.40
N ARG A 189 -4.42 -5.50 -21.35
CA ARG A 189 -5.74 -5.45 -22.02
C ARG A 189 -5.75 -6.19 -23.35
N ASP A 190 -4.59 -6.36 -23.97
CA ASP A 190 -4.37 -7.16 -25.20
C ASP A 190 -4.20 -8.64 -24.84
#